data_5576b8a6c8536f0e2265b51779b84452
#
_entry.id   5576b8a6c8536f0e2265b51779b84452
#
_cell.length_a   1.000
_cell.length_b   1.000
_cell.length_c   1.000
_cell.angle_alpha   90.00
_cell.angle_beta   90.00
_cell.angle_gamma   90.00
#
_symmetry.space_group_name_H-M   'P 1'
#
loop_
_entity.id
_entity.type
_entity.pdbx_description
1 polymer ?
#
loop_
_entity_poly.entity_id
_entity_poly.type
_entity_poly.pdbx_seq_one_letter_code
_entity_poly.pdbx_strand_id
1 'polypeptide(L)' 'GFLVTKKTSINKQTSDLEDKITAMETRLEKRQATLEAQFTAMETLVSSLNSQGDYLTSFFEDYNSSS' A
#
# COMPACT_ATOMS: atom_id res chain seq x y z
N GLY A 1 -23.91 -8.99 42.11
CA GLY A 1 -22.95 -8.42 43.04
C GLY A 1 -21.85 -7.62 42.38
N PHE A 2 -21.07 -6.93 43.14
CA PHE A 2 -20.02 -6.05 42.61
C PHE A 2 -19.00 -6.78 41.75
N LEU A 3 -18.54 -7.95 42.15
CA LEU A 3 -17.55 -8.74 41.35
C LEU A 3 -18.11 -9.22 40.05
N VAL A 4 -19.37 -9.64 40.04
CA VAL A 4 -20.03 -10.07 38.77
C VAL A 4 -20.18 -8.89 37.78
N THR A 5 -20.59 -7.72 38.31
CA THR A 5 -20.72 -6.50 37.51
C THR A 5 -19.37 -6.07 36.96
N LYS A 6 -18.30 -6.12 37.78
CA LYS A 6 -16.94 -5.81 37.34
C LYS A 6 -16.48 -6.75 36.24
N LYS A 7 -16.71 -8.05 36.40
CA LYS A 7 -16.32 -9.06 35.40
C LYS A 7 -17.04 -8.82 34.07
N THR A 8 -18.34 -8.51 34.12
CA THR A 8 -19.13 -8.22 32.91
C THR A 8 -18.61 -6.97 32.23
N SER A 9 -18.28 -5.92 33.00
CA SER A 9 -17.73 -4.68 32.46
C SER A 9 -16.37 -4.92 31.78
N ILE A 10 -15.48 -5.68 32.43
CA ILE A 10 -14.17 -6.02 31.89
C ILE A 10 -14.32 -6.84 30.61
N ASN A 11 -15.21 -7.84 30.59
CA ASN A 11 -15.45 -8.66 29.42
C ASN A 11 -15.96 -7.82 28.25
N LYS A 12 -16.84 -6.85 28.51
CA LYS A 12 -17.31 -5.93 27.48
C LYS A 12 -16.19 -5.06 26.94
N GLN A 13 -15.35 -4.51 27.82
CA GLN A 13 -14.21 -3.69 27.41
C GLN A 13 -13.24 -4.51 26.56
N THR A 14 -12.98 -5.76 26.95
CA THR A 14 -12.10 -6.67 26.19
C THR A 14 -12.68 -6.93 24.80
N SER A 15 -13.98 -7.24 24.71
CA SER A 15 -14.66 -7.46 23.45
C SER A 15 -14.60 -6.21 22.55
N ASP A 16 -14.85 -5.02 23.13
CA ASP A 16 -14.79 -3.76 22.39
C ASP A 16 -13.37 -3.49 21.85
N LEU A 17 -12.34 -3.81 22.65
CA LEU A 17 -10.95 -3.67 22.22
C LEU A 17 -10.61 -4.66 21.09
N GLU A 18 -11.06 -5.90 21.20
CA GLU A 18 -10.87 -6.89 20.16
C GLU A 18 -11.50 -6.44 18.83
N ASP A 19 -12.71 -5.87 18.89
CA ASP A 19 -13.40 -5.34 17.71
C ASP A 19 -12.60 -4.18 17.09
N LYS A 20 -12.05 -3.31 17.92
CA LYS A 20 -11.21 -2.19 17.46
C LYS A 20 -9.93 -2.68 16.80
N ILE A 21 -9.31 -3.71 17.36
CA ILE A 21 -8.09 -4.31 16.80
C ILE A 21 -8.42 -4.92 15.44
N THR A 22 -9.51 -5.67 15.32
CA THR A 22 -9.94 -6.27 14.06
C THR A 22 -10.19 -5.19 13.00
N ALA A 23 -10.87 -4.10 13.38
CA ALA A 23 -11.12 -2.98 12.47
C ALA A 23 -9.82 -2.32 12.02
N MET A 24 -8.86 -2.17 12.94
CA MET A 24 -7.55 -1.60 12.62
C MET A 24 -6.77 -2.52 11.68
N GLU A 25 -6.77 -3.83 11.94
CA GLU A 25 -6.10 -4.80 11.06
C GLU A 25 -6.67 -4.74 9.65
N THR A 26 -8.00 -4.65 9.52
CA THR A 26 -8.66 -4.52 8.21
C THR A 26 -8.21 -3.26 7.48
N ARG A 27 -8.13 -2.13 8.19
CA ARG A 27 -7.65 -0.87 7.61
C ARG A 27 -6.20 -0.95 7.18
N LEU A 28 -5.36 -1.61 7.99
CA LEU A 28 -3.94 -1.81 7.66
C LEU A 28 -3.77 -2.68 6.43
N GLU A 29 -4.56 -3.75 6.30
CA GLU A 29 -4.55 -4.61 5.12
C GLU A 29 -4.92 -3.83 3.86
N LYS A 30 -5.96 -3.00 3.93
CA LYS A 30 -6.38 -2.16 2.81
C LYS A 30 -5.30 -1.14 2.44
N ARG A 31 -4.67 -0.53 3.45
CA ARG A 31 -3.59 0.42 3.22
C ARG A 31 -2.39 -0.27 2.57
N GLN A 32 -2.05 -1.45 3.04
CA GLN A 32 -0.97 -2.23 2.46
C GLN A 32 -1.26 -2.56 0.99
N ALA A 33 -2.48 -3.01 0.68
CA ALA A 33 -2.88 -3.31 -0.69
C ALA A 33 -2.81 -2.06 -1.58
N THR A 34 -3.22 -0.91 -1.06
CA THR A 34 -3.15 0.37 -1.78
C THR A 34 -1.70 0.75 -2.05
N LEU A 35 -0.82 0.63 -1.05
CA LEU A 35 0.60 0.94 -1.21
C LEU A 35 1.27 0.00 -2.21
N GLU A 36 0.95 -1.29 -2.17
CA GLU A 36 1.48 -2.26 -3.12
C GLU A 36 1.03 -1.94 -4.55
N ALA A 37 -0.24 -1.54 -4.73
CA ALA A 37 -0.76 -1.15 -6.04
C ALA A 37 -0.07 0.11 -6.56
N GLN A 38 0.15 1.10 -5.68
CA GLN A 38 0.86 2.33 -6.03
C GLN A 38 2.32 2.04 -6.40
N PHE A 39 2.96 1.14 -5.66
CA PHE A 39 4.35 0.76 -5.93
C PHE A 39 4.46 0.06 -7.28
N THR A 40 3.55 -0.86 -7.59
CA THR A 40 3.51 -1.55 -8.88
C THR A 40 3.28 -0.56 -10.02
N ALA A 41 2.37 0.41 -9.84
CA ALA A 41 2.11 1.46 -10.83
C ALA A 41 3.36 2.32 -11.05
N MET A 42 4.09 2.62 -9.98
CA MET A 42 5.34 3.38 -10.06
C MET A 42 6.41 2.59 -10.82
N GLU A 43 6.57 1.30 -10.54
CA GLU A 43 7.50 0.43 -11.27
C GLU A 43 7.19 0.40 -12.75
N THR A 44 5.91 0.29 -13.10
CA THR A 44 5.46 0.30 -14.50
C THR A 44 5.79 1.63 -15.15
N LEU A 45 5.57 2.74 -14.45
CA LEU A 45 5.88 4.08 -14.97
C LEU A 45 7.38 4.26 -15.17
N VAL A 46 8.21 3.83 -14.22
CA VAL A 46 9.66 3.92 -14.34
C VAL A 46 10.15 3.08 -15.52
N SER A 47 9.62 1.87 -15.68
CA SER A 47 9.96 1.01 -16.81
C SER A 47 9.59 1.67 -18.14
N SER A 48 8.41 2.28 -18.22
CA SER A 48 7.97 3.01 -19.40
C SER A 48 8.87 4.19 -19.72
N LEU A 49 9.23 4.98 -18.69
CA LEU A 49 10.13 6.12 -18.85
C LEU A 49 11.52 5.69 -19.31
N ASN A 50 12.02 4.59 -18.77
CA ASN A 50 13.32 4.05 -19.21
C ASN A 50 13.28 3.61 -20.67
N SER A 51 12.20 2.96 -21.10
CA SER A 51 12.01 2.56 -22.49
C SER A 51 11.94 3.77 -23.41
N GLN A 52 11.24 4.83 -23.00
CA GLN A 52 11.17 6.08 -23.76
C GLN A 52 12.54 6.74 -23.85
N GLY A 53 13.30 6.74 -22.76
CA GLY A 53 14.66 7.27 -22.74
C GLY A 53 15.57 6.50 -23.69
N ASP A 54 15.49 5.18 -23.70
CA ASP A 54 16.27 4.34 -24.61
C ASP A 54 15.90 4.63 -26.08
N TYR A 55 14.62 4.80 -26.34
CA TYR A 55 14.14 5.14 -27.69
C TYR A 55 14.70 6.48 -28.13
N LEU A 56 14.66 7.49 -27.27
CA LEU A 56 15.19 8.81 -27.56
C LEU A 56 16.70 8.76 -27.81
N THR A 57 17.43 8.01 -26.99
CA THR A 57 18.86 7.83 -27.14
C THR A 57 19.19 7.24 -28.52
N SER A 58 18.49 6.17 -28.91
CA SER A 58 18.66 5.54 -30.20
C SER A 58 18.32 6.50 -31.33
N PHE A 59 17.26 7.29 -31.18
CA PHE A 59 16.86 8.29 -32.16
C PHE A 59 17.95 9.33 -32.38
N PHE A 60 18.52 9.88 -31.30
CA PHE A 60 19.59 10.86 -31.39
C PHE A 60 20.87 10.28 -31.96
N GLU A 61 21.20 9.04 -31.61
CA GLU A 61 22.38 8.35 -32.19
C GLU A 61 22.21 8.18 -33.69
N ASP A 62 21.03 7.76 -34.15
CA ASP A 62 20.75 7.61 -35.57
C ASP A 62 20.84 8.96 -36.29
N TYR A 63 20.29 10.01 -35.68
CA TYR A 63 20.33 11.36 -36.21
C TYR A 63 21.78 11.84 -36.36
N ASN A 64 22.58 11.66 -35.33
CA ASN A 64 23.99 12.07 -35.34
C ASN A 64 24.82 11.26 -36.36
N SER A 65 24.47 9.98 -36.56
CA SER A 65 25.14 9.12 -37.54
C SER A 65 24.79 9.52 -38.97
N SER A 66 23.60 10.08 -39.17
CA SER A 66 23.13 10.49 -40.50
C SER A 66 23.68 11.83 -40.94
N SER A 67 24.07 12.63 -39.96
CA SER A 67 24.58 13.98 -40.21
C SER A 67 26.09 14.01 -40.25
#